data_559e67631a03e65e076403f38cbe14e0
#
_entry.id   559e67631a03e65e076403f38cbe14e0
#
_cell.length_a   1.000
_cell.length_b   1.000
_cell.length_c   1.000
_cell.angle_alpha   90.00
_cell.angle_beta   90.00
_cell.angle_gamma   90.00
#
_symmetry.space_group_name_H-M   'P 1'
#
loop_
_entity.id
_entity.type
_entity.pdbx_description
1 polymer ?
#
loop_
_entity_poly.entity_id
_entity_poly.type
_entity_poly.pdbx_seq_one_letter_code
_entity_poly.pdbx_strand_id
1 'polypeptide(L)' 'MATFEERLTALRAAAGVSQQTIGDMLGVTRWSVHNYETGKNRPDYDGLLALADYFDVSLDYLVGRSDHRAVVR' A
#
# COMPACT_ATOMS: atom_id res chain seq x y z
N MET A 1 -6.95 15.18 3.12
CA MET A 1 -5.85 14.23 3.34
C MET A 1 -6.08 12.98 2.51
N ALA A 2 -5.04 12.40 1.95
CA ALA A 2 -5.17 11.16 1.21
C ALA A 2 -5.48 10.00 2.15
N THR A 3 -6.19 9.00 1.63
CA THR A 3 -6.49 7.78 2.37
C THR A 3 -5.49 6.69 2.02
N PHE A 4 -5.49 5.61 2.79
CA PHE A 4 -4.65 4.44 2.49
C PHE A 4 -4.93 3.91 1.08
N GLU A 5 -6.21 3.72 0.72
CA GLU A 5 -6.59 3.19 -0.58
C GLU A 5 -6.14 4.08 -1.74
N GLU A 6 -6.20 5.39 -1.57
CA GLU A 6 -5.70 6.33 -2.57
C GLU A 6 -4.18 6.26 -2.69
N ARG A 7 -3.47 6.18 -1.56
CA ARG A 7 -2.01 6.08 -1.55
C ARG A 7 -1.52 4.78 -2.16
N LEU A 8 -2.15 3.66 -1.80
CA LEU A 8 -1.80 2.36 -2.37
C LEU A 8 -1.98 2.35 -3.88
N THR A 9 -3.13 2.83 -4.36
CA THR A 9 -3.42 2.89 -5.79
C THR A 9 -2.40 3.76 -6.52
N ALA A 10 -2.10 4.94 -5.98
CA ALA A 10 -1.15 5.86 -6.60
C ALA A 10 0.27 5.31 -6.61
N LEU A 11 0.72 4.71 -5.51
CA LEU A 11 2.06 4.14 -5.42
C LEU A 11 2.23 2.97 -6.38
N ARG A 12 1.23 2.09 -6.46
CA ARG A 12 1.25 0.96 -7.38
C ARG A 12 1.29 1.44 -8.84
N ALA A 13 0.47 2.41 -9.19
CA ALA A 13 0.43 2.97 -10.55
C ALA A 13 1.77 3.63 -10.91
N ALA A 14 2.34 4.40 -9.99
CA ALA A 14 3.64 5.07 -10.22
C ALA A 14 4.78 4.07 -10.38
N ALA A 15 4.72 2.94 -9.68
CA ALA A 15 5.72 1.88 -9.79
C ALA A 15 5.51 1.01 -11.04
N GLY A 16 4.35 1.10 -11.69
CA GLY A 16 4.05 0.29 -12.87
C GLY A 16 3.85 -1.19 -12.57
N VAL A 17 3.44 -1.55 -11.36
CA VAL A 17 3.23 -2.95 -10.97
C VAL A 17 1.74 -3.28 -10.92
N SER A 18 1.41 -4.54 -11.15
CA SER A 18 0.03 -5.01 -11.16
C SER A 18 -0.48 -5.31 -9.74
N GLN A 19 -1.80 -5.39 -9.60
CA GLN A 19 -2.41 -5.88 -8.37
C GLN A 19 -1.94 -7.30 -8.05
N GLN A 20 -1.75 -8.14 -9.08
CA GLN A 20 -1.24 -9.50 -8.88
C GLN A 20 0.16 -9.49 -8.27
N THR A 21 1.03 -8.59 -8.73
CA THR A 21 2.38 -8.46 -8.17
C THR A 21 2.33 -8.14 -6.68
N ILE A 22 1.47 -7.20 -6.29
CA ILE A 22 1.30 -6.86 -4.87
C ILE A 22 0.72 -8.04 -4.09
N GLY A 23 -0.26 -8.73 -4.66
CA GLY A 23 -0.84 -9.93 -4.04
C GLY A 23 0.19 -11.00 -3.79
N ASP A 24 1.05 -11.28 -4.77
CA ASP A 24 2.12 -12.26 -4.65
C ASP A 24 3.11 -11.86 -3.54
N MET A 25 3.46 -10.59 -3.47
CA MET A 25 4.38 -10.08 -2.45
C MET A 25 3.80 -10.22 -1.04
N LEU A 26 2.50 -9.99 -0.90
CA LEU A 26 1.82 -10.05 0.40
C LEU A 26 1.33 -11.45 0.76
N GLY A 27 1.35 -12.40 -0.18
CA GLY A 27 0.78 -13.73 0.04
C GLY A 27 -0.74 -13.74 0.06
N VAL A 28 -1.36 -12.82 -0.67
CA VAL A 28 -2.83 -12.73 -0.79
C VAL A 28 -3.22 -12.76 -2.26
N THR A 29 -4.52 -12.81 -2.54
CA THR A 29 -5.02 -12.84 -3.91
C THR A 29 -5.01 -11.43 -4.52
N ARG A 30 -5.01 -11.37 -5.85
CA ARG A 30 -5.21 -10.12 -6.57
C ARG A 30 -6.52 -9.44 -6.14
N TRP A 31 -7.55 -10.23 -5.88
CA TRP A 31 -8.85 -9.73 -5.45
C TRP A 31 -8.76 -9.02 -4.10
N SER A 32 -7.95 -9.55 -3.17
CA SER A 32 -7.70 -8.89 -1.89
C SER A 32 -7.07 -7.51 -2.09
N VAL A 33 -6.09 -7.42 -3.00
CA VAL A 33 -5.45 -6.13 -3.31
C VAL A 33 -6.46 -5.15 -3.89
N HIS A 34 -7.33 -5.61 -4.79
CA HIS A 34 -8.41 -4.78 -5.33
C HIS A 34 -9.29 -4.24 -4.21
N ASN A 35 -9.65 -5.07 -3.22
CA ASN A 35 -10.44 -4.64 -2.08
C ASN A 35 -9.70 -3.62 -1.20
N TYR A 36 -8.37 -3.74 -1.08
CA TYR A 36 -7.57 -2.72 -0.40
C TYR A 36 -7.63 -1.39 -1.15
N GLU A 37 -7.60 -1.41 -2.47
CA GLU A 37 -7.60 -0.19 -3.30
C GLU A 37 -8.98 0.45 -3.41
N THR A 38 -10.04 -0.28 -3.12
CA THR A 38 -11.41 0.24 -3.13
C THR A 38 -11.93 0.60 -1.74
N GLY A 39 -11.13 0.39 -0.72
CA GLY A 39 -11.49 0.71 0.66
C GLY A 39 -12.38 -0.31 1.35
N LYS A 40 -12.64 -1.46 0.73
CA LYS A 40 -13.50 -2.51 1.31
C LYS A 40 -12.82 -3.25 2.45
N ASN A 41 -11.52 -3.46 2.33
CA ASN A 41 -10.70 -4.16 3.32
C ASN A 41 -9.37 -3.45 3.47
N ARG A 42 -8.65 -3.79 4.53
CA ARG A 42 -7.30 -3.32 4.77
C ARG A 42 -6.39 -4.51 5.08
N PRO A 43 -5.10 -4.41 4.72
CA PRO A 43 -4.12 -5.41 5.15
C PRO A 43 -4.01 -5.43 6.67
N ASP A 44 -3.52 -6.54 7.20
CA ASP A 44 -3.12 -6.59 8.59
C ASP A 44 -1.84 -5.75 8.82
N TYR A 45 -1.39 -5.71 10.07
CA TYR A 45 -0.21 -4.94 10.45
C TYR A 45 1.02 -5.31 9.60
N ASP A 46 1.28 -6.61 9.46
CA ASP A 46 2.45 -7.08 8.72
C ASP A 46 2.34 -6.71 7.23
N GLY A 47 1.14 -6.77 6.67
CA GLY A 47 0.89 -6.36 5.29
C GLY A 47 1.13 -4.87 5.08
N LEU A 48 0.72 -4.03 6.02
CA LEU A 48 0.98 -2.59 5.94
C LEU A 48 2.48 -2.29 5.99
N LEU A 49 3.22 -2.95 6.87
CA LEU A 49 4.68 -2.77 6.93
C LEU A 49 5.36 -3.24 5.65
N ALA A 50 4.93 -4.37 5.10
CA ALA A 50 5.49 -4.90 3.87
C ALA A 50 5.25 -3.96 2.69
N LEU A 51 4.06 -3.35 2.61
CA LEU A 51 3.76 -2.37 1.56
C LEU A 51 4.60 -1.11 1.70
N ALA A 52 4.75 -0.58 2.92
CA ALA A 52 5.57 0.60 3.16
C ALA A 52 7.03 0.33 2.75
N ASP A 53 7.56 -0.84 3.09
CA ASP A 53 8.91 -1.24 2.73
C ASP A 53 9.05 -1.43 1.22
N TYR A 54 8.07 -2.06 0.59
CA TYR A 54 8.10 -2.33 -0.85
C TYR A 54 8.16 -1.02 -1.65
N PHE A 55 7.38 -0.02 -1.26
CA PHE A 55 7.35 1.27 -1.94
C PHE A 55 8.36 2.27 -1.38
N ASP A 56 9.12 1.88 -0.36
CA ASP A 56 10.12 2.73 0.30
C ASP A 56 9.52 4.05 0.77
N VAL A 57 8.41 3.97 1.46
CA VAL A 57 7.73 5.13 2.06
C VAL A 57 7.50 4.86 3.55
N SER A 58 7.26 5.92 4.31
CA SER A 58 6.92 5.77 5.72
C SER A 58 5.54 5.12 5.87
N LEU A 59 5.33 4.42 6.97
CA LEU A 59 4.01 3.86 7.27
C LEU A 59 2.97 4.98 7.41
N ASP A 60 3.34 6.09 8.05
CA ASP A 60 2.45 7.24 8.19
C ASP A 60 2.01 7.80 6.84
N TYR A 61 2.94 7.88 5.87
CA TYR A 61 2.59 8.29 4.51
C TYR A 61 1.62 7.30 3.89
N LEU A 62 1.92 6.02 3.98
CA LEU A 62 1.10 4.97 3.35
C LEU A 62 -0.35 5.01 3.86
N VAL A 63 -0.54 5.19 5.16
CA VAL A 63 -1.90 5.17 5.76
C VAL A 63 -2.57 6.53 5.76
N GLY A 64 -1.93 7.55 5.18
CA GLY A 64 -2.53 8.88 5.03
C GLY A 64 -2.42 9.79 6.24
N ARG A 65 -1.57 9.47 7.22
CA ARG A 65 -1.36 10.28 8.41
C ARG A 65 -0.34 11.39 8.22
N SER A 66 0.46 11.32 7.15
CA SER A 66 1.50 12.29 6.86
C SER A 66 1.67 12.44 5.36
N ASP A 67 2.09 13.62 4.91
CA ASP A 67 2.48 13.86 3.53
C ASP A 67 3.98 13.62 3.30
N HIS A 68 4.71 13.27 4.35
CA HIS A 68 6.13 12.95 4.26
C HIS A 68 6.33 11.49 3.81
N ARG A 69 6.86 11.32 2.60
CA ARG A 69 7.12 9.98 2.05
C ARG A 69 8.31 9.30 2.71
N ALA A 70 9.31 10.08 3.11
CA ALA A 70 10.59 9.54 3.55
C ALA A 70 10.45 8.70 4.82
N VAL A 71 11.13 7.54 4.80
CA VAL A 71 11.25 6.70 5.98
C VAL A 71 12.23 7.38 6.94
N VAL A 72 11.83 7.46 8.21
CA VAL A 72 12.72 7.96 9.27
C VAL A 72 13.65 6.80 9.67
N ARG A 73 14.95 7.00 9.49
CA ARG A 73 15.97 6.00 9.78
C ARG A 73 17.00 6.51 10.78
#